data_e199da5e3fb22b175e5935b5b591d9a9
#
_entry.id   e199da5e3fb22b175e5935b5b591d9a9
#
_cell.length_a   1.000
_cell.length_b   1.000
_cell.length_c   1.000
_cell.angle_alpha   90.00
_cell.angle_beta   90.00
_cell.angle_gamma   90.00
#
_symmetry.space_group_name_H-M   'P 1'
#
loop_
_entity.id
_entity.type
_entity.pdbx_description
1 polymer ?
#
loop_
_entity_poly.entity_id
_entity_poly.type
_entity_poly.pdbx_seq_one_letter_code
_entity_poly.pdbx_strand_id
1 'polypeptide(L)'
;MIMSEKTPQEQVSDGSRMERGDRLSNIVTDSRETIDSTTKEIEDVYPEGGLRAWLVVAGSFVTLFCSLGMQSSIGVLQAHWESDQLKSYAPGTIGWITSVFVYLNMCLAVQVGPMFDKYGPRWILLIGSLLFSLTMFLLGSCKTYYQFILCLGGLGGLSGAMVTTPSMVVLSHWFNRRRGMATGIAMVGASLGGIAVPLILRSTIPAMGWGWALRILGFIFLGLLSIGNICIKTRLPIKQRKGGFTLHSFKDSRFVWFTAAQFCRITSFPSTRHLNS
;
A
#
# COMPACT_ATOMS: atom_id res chain seq x y z
N MET A 1 37.36 55.33 48.84
CA MET A 1 36.29 54.31 48.97
C MET A 1 35.06 54.95 48.32
N ILE A 2 34.90 54.78 47.01
CA ILE A 2 33.81 55.37 46.22
C ILE A 2 32.73 54.33 46.09
N MET A 3 31.64 54.49 46.84
CA MET A 3 30.41 53.74 46.66
C MET A 3 29.72 54.29 45.39
N SER A 4 29.71 53.49 44.34
CA SER A 4 28.93 53.76 43.13
C SER A 4 27.47 53.49 43.40
N GLU A 5 26.70 54.55 43.65
CA GLU A 5 25.22 54.53 43.81
C GLU A 5 24.60 54.38 42.44
N LYS A 6 24.00 53.19 42.16
CA LYS A 6 23.28 52.94 40.91
C LYS A 6 22.03 53.79 40.85
N THR A 7 21.86 54.51 39.76
CA THR A 7 20.73 55.38 39.48
C THR A 7 19.41 54.59 39.44
N PRO A 8 18.27 55.17 39.90
CA PRO A 8 16.96 54.48 39.93
C PRO A 8 16.50 53.92 38.57
N GLN A 9 16.98 54.49 37.45
CA GLN A 9 16.63 54.02 36.11
C GLN A 9 17.35 52.71 35.73
N GLU A 10 18.56 52.45 36.23
CA GLU A 10 19.29 51.18 36.02
C GLU A 10 18.65 50.02 36.81
N GLN A 11 18.10 50.28 38.01
CA GLN A 11 17.41 49.23 38.77
C GLN A 11 16.07 48.84 38.16
N VAL A 12 15.33 49.76 37.56
CA VAL A 12 14.06 49.45 36.86
C VAL A 12 14.31 48.69 35.55
N SER A 13 15.39 49.01 34.85
CA SER A 13 15.81 48.29 33.60
C SER A 13 16.26 46.83 33.90
N ASP A 14 16.94 46.59 35.02
CA ASP A 14 17.45 45.30 35.40
C ASP A 14 16.33 44.38 35.92
N GLY A 15 15.37 44.93 36.68
CA GLY A 15 14.17 44.20 37.11
C GLY A 15 13.27 43.73 35.95
N SER A 16 13.05 44.60 34.94
CA SER A 16 12.24 44.24 33.78
C SER A 16 12.91 43.21 32.87
N ARG A 17 14.23 43.20 32.85
CA ARG A 17 15.03 42.19 32.11
C ARG A 17 15.00 40.83 32.78
N MET A 18 15.09 40.80 34.14
CA MET A 18 14.97 39.59 34.93
C MET A 18 13.58 38.94 34.83
N GLU A 19 12.51 39.75 34.94
CA GLU A 19 11.12 39.27 34.78
C GLU A 19 10.83 38.73 33.39
N ARG A 20 11.43 39.31 32.36
CA ARG A 20 11.31 38.83 30.97
C ARG A 20 12.10 37.49 30.77
N GLY A 21 13.25 37.34 31.42
CA GLY A 21 14.05 36.12 31.43
C GLY A 21 13.29 34.97 32.09
N ASP A 22 12.69 35.22 33.24
CA ASP A 22 11.89 34.22 33.99
C ASP A 22 10.63 33.81 33.25
N ARG A 23 9.94 34.77 32.60
CA ARG A 23 8.77 34.43 31.74
C ARG A 23 9.15 33.59 30.55
N LEU A 24 10.26 33.90 29.89
CA LEU A 24 10.76 33.09 28.77
C LEU A 24 11.19 31.71 29.19
N SER A 25 11.87 31.56 30.35
CA SER A 25 12.25 30.26 30.87
C SER A 25 11.02 29.42 31.24
N ASN A 26 10.00 30.02 31.85
CA ASN A 26 8.76 29.33 32.19
C ASN A 26 7.99 28.88 30.93
N ILE A 27 7.91 29.73 29.88
CA ILE A 27 7.28 29.35 28.61
C ILE A 27 8.04 28.20 27.94
N VAL A 28 9.37 28.23 27.96
CA VAL A 28 10.19 27.16 27.37
C VAL A 28 10.05 25.85 28.17
N THR A 29 9.96 25.94 29.50
CA THR A 29 9.77 24.76 30.36
C THR A 29 8.38 24.15 30.16
N ASP A 30 7.33 24.94 30.17
CA ASP A 30 5.96 24.52 29.92
C ASP A 30 5.80 23.89 28.51
N SER A 31 6.42 24.51 27.52
CA SER A 31 6.45 23.97 26.15
C SER A 31 7.19 22.60 26.08
N ARG A 32 8.27 22.44 26.82
CA ARG A 32 9.00 21.16 26.91
C ARG A 32 8.17 20.08 27.61
N GLU A 33 7.53 20.40 28.72
CA GLU A 33 6.67 19.46 29.44
C GLU A 33 5.47 19.04 28.57
N THR A 34 4.86 19.98 27.85
CA THR A 34 3.78 19.70 26.91
C THR A 34 4.24 18.81 25.74
N ILE A 35 5.42 19.05 25.19
CA ILE A 35 6.02 18.23 24.13
C ILE A 35 6.34 16.83 24.68
N ASP A 36 6.91 16.74 25.89
CA ASP A 36 7.31 15.45 26.49
C ASP A 36 6.09 14.60 26.85
N SER A 37 5.02 15.21 27.38
CA SER A 37 3.75 14.53 27.64
C SER A 37 3.07 14.06 26.36
N THR A 38 3.04 14.90 25.33
CA THR A 38 2.49 14.53 24.01
C THR A 38 3.32 13.42 23.36
N THR A 39 4.64 13.46 23.51
CA THR A 39 5.54 12.41 22.99
C THR A 39 5.33 11.09 23.71
N LYS A 40 5.14 11.10 25.03
CA LYS A 40 4.82 9.91 25.83
C LYS A 40 3.46 9.33 25.47
N GLU A 41 2.43 10.16 25.31
CA GLU A 41 1.12 9.71 24.84
C GLU A 41 1.20 9.06 23.44
N ILE A 42 2.02 9.59 22.54
CA ILE A 42 2.26 8.99 21.21
C ILE A 42 3.02 7.67 21.35
N GLU A 43 4.03 7.58 22.20
CA GLU A 43 4.79 6.34 22.46
C GLU A 43 3.92 5.24 23.07
N ASP A 44 2.99 5.58 23.97
CA ASP A 44 2.05 4.63 24.57
C ASP A 44 1.01 4.10 23.54
N VAL A 45 0.68 4.89 22.52
CA VAL A 45 -0.25 4.49 21.46
C VAL A 45 0.43 3.57 20.43
N TYR A 46 1.73 3.74 20.16
CA TYR A 46 2.48 2.97 19.15
C TYR A 46 3.54 2.09 19.83
N PRO A 47 3.38 0.76 19.84
CA PRO A 47 4.36 -0.14 20.44
C PRO A 47 5.56 -0.35 19.52
N GLU A 48 6.25 0.63 19.10
CA GLU A 48 7.47 0.73 18.27
C GLU A 48 8.35 -0.56 18.13
N GLY A 49 7.82 -1.75 18.53
CA GLY A 49 8.50 -3.04 18.52
C GLY A 49 7.70 -4.16 19.19
N GLY A 50 8.39 -5.27 19.45
CA GLY A 50 7.80 -6.49 20.00
C GLY A 50 7.45 -7.52 18.91
N LEU A 51 7.38 -8.80 19.30
CA LEU A 51 7.11 -9.92 18.40
C LEU A 51 5.87 -9.72 17.54
N ARG A 52 4.80 -9.13 18.10
CA ARG A 52 3.54 -8.91 17.38
C ARG A 52 3.67 -7.87 16.26
N ALA A 53 4.43 -6.79 16.47
CA ALA A 53 4.67 -5.79 15.44
C ALA A 53 5.49 -6.37 14.28
N TRP A 54 6.53 -7.15 14.60
CA TRP A 54 7.34 -7.82 13.57
C TRP A 54 6.58 -8.92 12.81
N LEU A 55 5.66 -9.62 13.47
CA LEU A 55 4.75 -10.54 12.77
C LEU A 55 3.86 -9.82 11.76
N VAL A 56 3.40 -8.61 12.07
CA VAL A 56 2.63 -7.80 11.11
C VAL A 56 3.50 -7.38 9.92
N VAL A 57 4.77 -7.04 10.15
CA VAL A 57 5.73 -6.76 9.06
C VAL A 57 5.93 -7.99 8.17
N ALA A 58 6.13 -9.17 8.78
CA ALA A 58 6.24 -10.42 8.05
C ALA A 58 4.96 -10.76 7.25
N GLY A 59 3.78 -10.54 7.85
CA GLY A 59 2.50 -10.69 7.15
C GLY A 59 2.37 -9.74 5.96
N SER A 60 2.73 -8.46 6.13
CA SER A 60 2.74 -7.47 5.05
C SER A 60 3.77 -7.80 3.97
N PHE A 61 4.93 -8.32 4.33
CA PHE A 61 5.94 -8.81 3.40
C PHE A 61 5.38 -9.90 2.49
N VAL A 62 4.73 -10.90 3.07
CA VAL A 62 4.16 -12.04 2.32
C VAL A 62 2.99 -11.60 1.43
N THR A 63 2.12 -10.73 1.92
CA THR A 63 0.98 -10.25 1.13
C THR A 63 1.42 -9.37 -0.04
N LEU A 64 2.43 -8.52 0.16
CA LEU A 64 3.00 -7.71 -0.91
C LEU A 64 3.81 -8.54 -1.91
N PHE A 65 4.49 -9.59 -1.45
CA PHE A 65 5.14 -10.58 -2.31
C PHE A 65 4.14 -11.16 -3.32
N CYS A 66 2.97 -11.60 -2.88
CA CYS A 66 1.94 -12.15 -3.75
C CYS A 66 1.35 -11.11 -4.69
N SER A 67 0.91 -9.98 -4.15
CA SER A 67 0.15 -8.97 -4.90
C SER A 67 1.03 -8.23 -5.93
N LEU A 68 2.15 -7.64 -5.50
CA LEU A 68 3.06 -6.92 -6.38
C LEU A 68 3.91 -7.85 -7.24
N GLY A 69 4.20 -9.06 -6.75
CA GLY A 69 4.83 -10.12 -7.53
C GLY A 69 3.99 -10.51 -8.74
N MET A 70 2.68 -10.68 -8.55
CA MET A 70 1.76 -10.94 -9.65
C MET A 70 1.69 -9.76 -10.64
N GLN A 71 1.64 -8.54 -10.14
CA GLN A 71 1.63 -7.35 -10.97
C GLN A 71 2.89 -7.26 -11.86
N SER A 72 4.06 -7.58 -11.32
CA SER A 72 5.32 -7.64 -12.09
C SER A 72 5.33 -8.74 -13.15
N SER A 73 4.55 -9.82 -12.95
CA SER A 73 4.47 -10.96 -13.84
C SER A 73 3.56 -10.74 -15.05
N ILE A 74 2.81 -9.65 -15.10
CA ILE A 74 1.86 -9.35 -16.17
C ILE A 74 2.54 -9.37 -17.55
N GLY A 75 3.78 -8.89 -17.65
CA GLY A 75 4.54 -8.93 -18.90
C GLY A 75 4.78 -10.36 -19.43
N VAL A 76 5.01 -11.33 -18.54
CA VAL A 76 5.17 -12.75 -18.89
C VAL A 76 3.84 -13.34 -19.36
N LEU A 77 2.75 -12.99 -18.69
CA LEU A 77 1.40 -13.41 -19.07
C LEU A 77 1.01 -12.85 -20.43
N GLN A 78 1.26 -11.56 -20.66
CA GLN A 78 0.97 -10.89 -21.93
C GLN A 78 1.76 -11.54 -23.08
N ALA A 79 3.05 -11.79 -22.90
CA ALA A 79 3.86 -12.44 -23.92
C ALA A 79 3.34 -13.84 -24.28
N HIS A 80 2.83 -14.59 -23.28
CA HIS A 80 2.23 -15.91 -23.51
C HIS A 80 0.88 -15.78 -24.27
N TRP A 81 0.04 -14.80 -23.92
CA TRP A 81 -1.22 -14.59 -24.64
C TRP A 81 -1.00 -14.20 -26.11
N GLU A 82 0.00 -13.36 -26.39
CA GLU A 82 0.37 -12.97 -27.75
C GLU A 82 0.90 -14.16 -28.56
N SER A 83 1.64 -15.06 -27.92
CA SER A 83 2.25 -16.21 -28.61
C SER A 83 1.30 -17.40 -28.79
N ASP A 84 0.30 -17.58 -27.93
CA ASP A 84 -0.52 -18.79 -27.90
C ASP A 84 -2.03 -18.53 -27.93
N GLN A 85 -2.62 -17.99 -26.88
CA GLN A 85 -4.06 -17.98 -26.68
C GLN A 85 -4.82 -16.90 -27.46
N LEU A 86 -4.21 -15.74 -27.66
CA LEU A 86 -4.82 -14.57 -28.30
C LEU A 86 -4.08 -14.14 -29.57
N LYS A 87 -3.48 -15.07 -30.30
CA LYS A 87 -2.73 -14.81 -31.55
C LYS A 87 -3.52 -14.05 -32.63
N SER A 88 -4.85 -14.17 -32.62
CA SER A 88 -5.74 -13.51 -33.57
C SER A 88 -5.98 -12.03 -33.25
N TYR A 89 -5.55 -11.56 -32.09
CA TYR A 89 -5.75 -10.17 -31.66
C TYR A 89 -4.47 -9.36 -31.79
N ALA A 90 -4.59 -8.08 -32.14
CA ALA A 90 -3.46 -7.17 -32.19
C ALA A 90 -2.83 -7.01 -30.78
N PRO A 91 -1.48 -6.89 -30.66
CA PRO A 91 -0.80 -6.73 -29.38
C PRO A 91 -1.33 -5.56 -28.55
N GLY A 92 -1.74 -4.45 -29.20
CA GLY A 92 -2.37 -3.31 -28.53
C GLY A 92 -3.70 -3.67 -27.87
N THR A 93 -4.49 -4.57 -28.46
CA THR A 93 -5.76 -5.05 -27.89
C THR A 93 -5.49 -5.91 -26.65
N ILE A 94 -4.46 -6.74 -26.67
CA ILE A 94 -4.07 -7.57 -25.51
C ILE A 94 -3.57 -6.68 -24.37
N GLY A 95 -2.86 -5.58 -24.68
CA GLY A 95 -2.40 -4.60 -23.70
C GLY A 95 -3.53 -3.92 -22.89
N TRP A 96 -4.76 -3.85 -23.43
CA TRP A 96 -5.91 -3.34 -22.70
C TRP A 96 -6.25 -4.17 -21.46
N ILE A 97 -6.05 -5.49 -21.48
CA ILE A 97 -6.29 -6.37 -20.32
C ILE A 97 -5.43 -5.91 -19.13
N THR A 98 -4.16 -5.67 -19.39
CA THR A 98 -3.19 -5.18 -18.40
C THR A 98 -3.54 -3.78 -17.92
N SER A 99 -3.88 -2.89 -18.83
CA SER A 99 -4.22 -1.50 -18.51
C SER A 99 -5.46 -1.41 -17.63
N VAL A 100 -6.49 -2.19 -17.90
CA VAL A 100 -7.72 -2.27 -17.08
C VAL A 100 -7.40 -2.81 -15.70
N PHE A 101 -6.57 -3.85 -15.59
CA PHE A 101 -6.13 -4.39 -14.29
C PHE A 101 -5.45 -3.33 -13.42
N VAL A 102 -4.43 -2.65 -13.96
CA VAL A 102 -3.67 -1.64 -13.21
C VAL A 102 -4.55 -0.44 -12.87
N TYR A 103 -5.37 0.00 -13.81
CA TYR A 103 -6.31 1.11 -13.59
C TYR A 103 -7.29 0.82 -12.46
N LEU A 104 -7.98 -0.33 -12.52
CA LEU A 104 -8.94 -0.72 -11.49
C LEU A 104 -8.26 -0.95 -10.13
N ASN A 105 -7.06 -1.54 -10.12
CA ASN A 105 -6.28 -1.71 -8.89
C ASN A 105 -6.01 -0.37 -8.21
N MET A 106 -5.57 0.65 -8.97
CA MET A 106 -5.28 1.98 -8.42
C MET A 106 -6.54 2.74 -8.02
N CYS A 107 -7.60 2.72 -8.82
CA CYS A 107 -8.87 3.36 -8.50
C CYS A 107 -9.51 2.77 -7.24
N LEU A 108 -9.52 1.44 -7.14
CA LEU A 108 -10.13 0.75 -6.01
C LEU A 108 -9.28 0.85 -4.74
N ALA A 109 -7.95 0.97 -4.85
CA ALA A 109 -7.08 1.19 -3.70
C ALA A 109 -7.50 2.43 -2.88
N VAL A 110 -7.94 3.49 -3.54
CA VAL A 110 -8.44 4.71 -2.87
C VAL A 110 -9.75 4.44 -2.12
N GLN A 111 -10.62 3.59 -2.67
CA GLN A 111 -11.89 3.23 -2.01
C GLN A 111 -11.69 2.23 -0.86
N VAL A 112 -10.69 1.38 -0.95
CA VAL A 112 -10.35 0.41 0.10
C VAL A 112 -9.85 1.12 1.37
N GLY A 113 -9.22 2.30 1.27
CA GLY A 113 -8.77 3.09 2.43
C GLY A 113 -9.90 3.40 3.43
N PRO A 114 -10.94 4.12 3.04
CA PRO A 114 -12.11 4.38 3.91
C PRO A 114 -12.83 3.10 4.39
N MET A 115 -12.85 2.07 3.55
CA MET A 115 -13.45 0.79 3.89
C MET A 115 -12.63 0.07 4.98
N PHE A 116 -11.30 0.17 4.90
CA PHE A 116 -10.38 -0.31 5.94
C PHE A 116 -10.65 0.36 7.30
N ASP A 117 -10.85 1.68 7.32
CA ASP A 117 -11.16 2.43 8.55
C ASP A 117 -12.50 2.02 9.17
N LYS A 118 -13.47 1.57 8.36
CA LYS A 118 -14.82 1.19 8.80
C LYS A 118 -14.92 -0.28 9.24
N TYR A 119 -14.36 -1.21 8.47
CA TYR A 119 -14.54 -2.66 8.68
C TYR A 119 -13.31 -3.33 9.29
N GLY A 120 -12.20 -2.61 9.35
CA GLY A 120 -10.90 -3.14 9.78
C GLY A 120 -10.21 -3.98 8.69
N PRO A 121 -8.91 -4.27 8.88
CA PRO A 121 -8.10 -4.94 7.85
C PRO A 121 -8.43 -6.42 7.66
N ARG A 122 -8.86 -7.12 8.71
CA ARG A 122 -9.01 -8.57 8.69
C ARG A 122 -10.01 -9.05 7.66
N TRP A 123 -11.21 -8.48 7.66
CA TRP A 123 -12.27 -8.88 6.74
C TRP A 123 -11.93 -8.52 5.31
N ILE A 124 -11.39 -7.31 5.09
CA ILE A 124 -11.01 -6.85 3.75
C ILE A 124 -9.89 -7.71 3.19
N LEU A 125 -8.85 -7.97 4.00
CA LEU A 125 -7.72 -8.78 3.58
C LEU A 125 -8.12 -10.23 3.33
N LEU A 126 -9.00 -10.81 4.16
CA LEU A 126 -9.48 -12.17 4.01
C LEU A 126 -10.29 -12.32 2.70
N ILE A 127 -11.27 -11.46 2.48
CA ILE A 127 -12.08 -11.46 1.25
C ILE A 127 -11.17 -11.19 0.04
N GLY A 128 -10.28 -10.21 0.13
CA GLY A 128 -9.30 -9.90 -0.91
C GLY A 128 -8.40 -11.09 -1.25
N SER A 129 -7.92 -11.82 -0.24
CA SER A 129 -7.06 -13.00 -0.43
C SER A 129 -7.79 -14.15 -1.12
N LEU A 130 -9.03 -14.41 -0.73
CA LEU A 130 -9.86 -15.43 -1.37
C LEU A 130 -10.17 -15.07 -2.83
N LEU A 131 -10.59 -13.82 -3.08
CA LEU A 131 -10.84 -13.34 -4.43
C LEU A 131 -9.57 -13.36 -5.30
N PHE A 132 -8.42 -13.01 -4.72
CA PHE A 132 -7.15 -13.02 -5.44
C PHE A 132 -6.73 -14.42 -5.87
N SER A 133 -6.85 -15.39 -4.97
CA SER A 133 -6.59 -16.80 -5.28
C SER A 133 -7.60 -17.34 -6.29
N LEU A 134 -8.89 -16.99 -6.14
CA LEU A 134 -9.93 -17.35 -7.08
C LEU A 134 -9.65 -16.79 -8.49
N THR A 135 -9.15 -15.56 -8.58
CA THR A 135 -8.74 -14.96 -9.85
C THR A 135 -7.68 -15.80 -10.55
N MET A 136 -6.71 -16.36 -9.84
CA MET A 136 -5.68 -17.23 -10.43
C MET A 136 -6.28 -18.53 -10.98
N PHE A 137 -7.21 -19.14 -10.23
CA PHE A 137 -7.89 -20.36 -10.68
C PHE A 137 -8.77 -20.11 -11.93
N LEU A 138 -9.52 -19.03 -11.93
CA LEU A 138 -10.38 -18.65 -13.05
C LEU A 138 -9.54 -18.28 -14.28
N LEU A 139 -8.45 -17.52 -14.10
CA LEU A 139 -7.54 -17.11 -15.18
C LEU A 139 -6.94 -18.33 -15.91
N GLY A 140 -6.66 -19.41 -15.17
CA GLY A 140 -6.20 -20.67 -15.76
C GLY A 140 -7.23 -21.38 -16.63
N SER A 141 -8.49 -21.01 -16.53
CA SER A 141 -9.60 -21.61 -17.31
C SER A 141 -10.11 -20.69 -18.41
N CYS A 142 -9.63 -19.43 -18.49
CA CYS A 142 -10.04 -18.46 -19.50
C CYS A 142 -9.51 -18.84 -20.89
N LYS A 143 -10.39 -18.68 -21.90
CA LYS A 143 -10.07 -18.95 -23.31
C LYS A 143 -10.38 -17.78 -24.25
N THR A 144 -11.29 -16.89 -23.86
CA THR A 144 -11.75 -15.77 -24.68
C THR A 144 -11.28 -14.44 -24.12
N TYR A 145 -11.07 -13.46 -24.98
CA TYR A 145 -10.60 -12.13 -24.62
C TYR A 145 -11.43 -11.46 -23.51
N TYR A 146 -12.76 -11.54 -23.59
CA TYR A 146 -13.64 -10.97 -22.57
C TYR A 146 -13.47 -11.63 -21.19
N GLN A 147 -13.20 -12.94 -21.16
CA GLN A 147 -12.95 -13.65 -19.90
C GLN A 147 -11.66 -13.15 -19.25
N PHE A 148 -10.60 -12.88 -20.02
CA PHE A 148 -9.36 -12.31 -19.49
C PHE A 148 -9.56 -10.91 -18.91
N ILE A 149 -10.28 -10.03 -19.62
CA ILE A 149 -10.58 -8.68 -19.10
C ILE A 149 -11.39 -8.75 -17.81
N LEU A 150 -12.44 -9.56 -17.77
CA LEU A 150 -13.32 -9.64 -16.61
C LEU A 150 -12.60 -10.30 -15.42
N CYS A 151 -11.86 -11.39 -15.66
CA CYS A 151 -11.18 -12.15 -14.65
C CYS A 151 -9.97 -11.39 -14.09
N LEU A 152 -9.01 -11.02 -14.94
CA LEU A 152 -7.82 -10.32 -14.49
C LEU A 152 -8.09 -8.84 -14.24
N GLY A 153 -8.68 -8.14 -15.21
CA GLY A 153 -8.96 -6.71 -15.09
C GLY A 153 -9.95 -6.44 -13.94
N GLY A 154 -11.12 -7.08 -13.95
CA GLY A 154 -12.16 -6.87 -12.95
C GLY A 154 -11.82 -7.48 -11.59
N LEU A 155 -11.86 -8.80 -11.50
CA LEU A 155 -11.63 -9.50 -10.22
C LEU A 155 -10.21 -9.33 -9.70
N GLY A 156 -9.20 -9.42 -10.58
CA GLY A 156 -7.80 -9.24 -10.21
C GLY A 156 -7.49 -7.84 -9.72
N GLY A 157 -8.01 -6.80 -10.40
CA GLY A 157 -7.85 -5.41 -9.99
C GLY A 157 -8.49 -5.13 -8.62
N LEU A 158 -9.73 -5.60 -8.40
CA LEU A 158 -10.44 -5.47 -7.13
C LEU A 158 -9.70 -6.19 -6.00
N SER A 159 -9.39 -7.46 -6.19
CA SER A 159 -8.74 -8.27 -5.17
C SER A 159 -7.32 -7.79 -4.86
N GLY A 160 -6.57 -7.36 -5.88
CA GLY A 160 -5.24 -6.77 -5.72
C GLY A 160 -5.28 -5.51 -4.84
N ALA A 161 -6.23 -4.59 -5.07
CA ALA A 161 -6.42 -3.41 -4.23
C ALA A 161 -6.76 -3.77 -2.78
N MET A 162 -7.64 -4.78 -2.59
CA MET A 162 -8.05 -5.25 -1.25
C MET A 162 -6.92 -5.96 -0.50
N VAL A 163 -5.91 -6.48 -1.17
CA VAL A 163 -4.72 -7.09 -0.53
C VAL A 163 -3.63 -6.07 -0.30
N THR A 164 -3.30 -5.25 -1.30
CA THR A 164 -2.16 -4.32 -1.24
C THR A 164 -2.40 -3.17 -0.25
N THR A 165 -3.57 -2.52 -0.31
CA THR A 165 -3.85 -1.33 0.51
C THR A 165 -3.84 -1.63 2.01
N PRO A 166 -4.57 -2.64 2.53
CA PRO A 166 -4.53 -2.96 3.95
C PRO A 166 -3.14 -3.36 4.45
N SER A 167 -2.38 -4.08 3.62
CA SER A 167 -1.03 -4.52 3.98
C SER A 167 -0.06 -3.37 4.21
N MET A 168 -0.22 -2.27 3.46
CA MET A 168 0.55 -1.04 3.63
C MET A 168 0.07 -0.20 4.82
N VAL A 169 -1.26 -0.04 4.94
CA VAL A 169 -1.86 0.82 5.97
C VAL A 169 -1.64 0.25 7.38
N VAL A 170 -1.72 -1.07 7.55
CA VAL A 170 -1.51 -1.72 8.86
C VAL A 170 -0.13 -1.41 9.44
N LEU A 171 0.92 -1.29 8.63
CA LEU A 171 2.26 -0.95 9.10
C LEU A 171 2.29 0.40 9.83
N SER A 172 1.50 1.37 9.35
CA SER A 172 1.41 2.69 9.99
C SER A 172 0.67 2.69 11.33
N HIS A 173 -0.07 1.61 11.64
CA HIS A 173 -0.75 1.46 12.93
C HIS A 173 0.15 0.87 14.04
N TRP A 174 1.24 0.22 13.65
CA TRP A 174 2.17 -0.41 14.58
C TRP A 174 3.47 0.37 14.76
N PHE A 175 3.89 1.11 13.73
CA PHE A 175 5.14 1.85 13.71
C PHE A 175 4.90 3.31 13.37
N ASN A 176 5.37 4.21 14.25
CA ASN A 176 5.41 5.64 13.98
C ASN A 176 6.86 6.07 13.67
N ARG A 177 7.77 5.90 14.61
CA ARG A 177 9.18 6.29 14.47
C ARG A 177 9.95 5.41 13.47
N ARG A 178 9.70 4.08 13.51
CA ARG A 178 10.36 3.09 12.62
C ARG A 178 9.53 2.71 11.40
N ARG A 179 8.53 3.52 11.04
CA ARG A 179 7.62 3.26 9.91
C ARG A 179 8.36 3.04 8.59
N GLY A 180 9.40 3.86 8.30
CA GLY A 180 10.21 3.74 7.08
C GLY A 180 10.91 2.38 6.97
N MET A 181 11.49 1.89 8.08
CA MET A 181 12.15 0.59 8.13
C MET A 181 11.16 -0.56 7.95
N ALA A 182 10.01 -0.52 8.64
CA ALA A 182 8.97 -1.54 8.52
C ALA A 182 8.40 -1.60 7.09
N THR A 183 8.11 -0.45 6.50
CA THR A 183 7.65 -0.36 5.10
C THR A 183 8.73 -0.81 4.11
N GLY A 184 9.99 -0.46 4.36
CA GLY A 184 11.13 -0.90 3.54
C GLY A 184 11.26 -2.42 3.51
N ILE A 185 11.18 -3.10 4.66
CA ILE A 185 11.22 -4.57 4.75
C ILE A 185 10.03 -5.18 4.00
N ALA A 186 8.83 -4.64 4.17
CA ALA A 186 7.65 -5.12 3.46
C ALA A 186 7.79 -4.97 1.93
N MET A 187 8.42 -3.88 1.46
CA MET A 187 8.71 -3.64 0.04
C MET A 187 9.78 -4.59 -0.53
N VAL A 188 10.73 -5.05 0.28
CA VAL A 188 11.64 -6.13 -0.14
C VAL A 188 10.86 -7.38 -0.53
N GLY A 189 9.76 -7.70 0.20
CA GLY A 189 8.84 -8.77 -0.17
C GLY A 189 8.27 -8.59 -1.58
N ALA A 190 7.82 -7.38 -1.91
CA ALA A 190 7.32 -7.05 -3.25
C ALA A 190 8.38 -7.25 -4.34
N SER A 191 9.62 -6.83 -4.08
CA SER A 191 10.75 -6.99 -5.02
C SER A 191 11.10 -8.46 -5.24
N LEU A 192 11.15 -9.25 -4.16
CA LEU A 192 11.38 -10.70 -4.26
C LEU A 192 10.24 -11.40 -5.00
N GLY A 193 8.99 -11.02 -4.75
CA GLY A 193 7.83 -11.50 -5.51
C GLY A 193 7.93 -11.15 -6.99
N GLY A 194 8.37 -9.92 -7.30
CA GLY A 194 8.59 -9.46 -8.67
C GLY A 194 9.63 -10.25 -9.46
N ILE A 195 10.54 -10.94 -8.78
CA ILE A 195 11.51 -11.85 -9.39
C ILE A 195 10.99 -13.30 -9.39
N ALA A 196 10.50 -13.77 -8.25
CA ALA A 196 10.13 -15.16 -8.05
C ALA A 196 8.91 -15.57 -8.89
N VAL A 197 7.86 -14.75 -8.92
CA VAL A 197 6.60 -15.09 -9.61
C VAL A 197 6.78 -15.21 -11.11
N PRO A 198 7.46 -14.28 -11.83
CA PRO A 198 7.75 -14.45 -13.24
C PRO A 198 8.63 -15.69 -13.54
N LEU A 199 9.61 -16.00 -12.67
CA LEU A 199 10.45 -17.18 -12.83
C LEU A 199 9.65 -18.46 -12.69
N ILE A 200 8.76 -18.56 -11.70
CA ILE A 200 7.87 -19.70 -11.51
C ILE A 200 6.99 -19.87 -12.75
N LEU A 201 6.40 -18.82 -13.27
CA LEU A 201 5.55 -18.87 -14.46
C LEU A 201 6.35 -19.33 -15.70
N ARG A 202 7.54 -18.74 -15.92
CA ARG A 202 8.40 -19.11 -17.06
C ARG A 202 8.83 -20.57 -17.03
N SER A 203 9.04 -21.17 -15.86
CA SER A 203 9.40 -22.57 -15.72
C SER A 203 8.19 -23.51 -15.78
N THR A 204 7.05 -23.09 -15.22
CA THR A 204 5.89 -23.97 -15.04
C THR A 204 4.99 -24.01 -16.29
N ILE A 205 4.85 -22.90 -17.01
CA ILE A 205 4.01 -22.84 -18.23
C ILE A 205 4.49 -23.85 -19.30
N PRO A 206 5.78 -23.94 -19.66
CA PRO A 206 6.25 -24.93 -20.64
C PRO A 206 6.15 -26.36 -20.13
N ALA A 207 6.32 -26.58 -18.82
CA ALA A 207 6.37 -27.93 -18.24
C ALA A 207 4.98 -28.56 -18.06
N MET A 208 3.99 -27.80 -17.62
CA MET A 208 2.67 -28.30 -17.22
C MET A 208 1.50 -27.65 -17.96
N GLY A 209 1.78 -26.68 -18.82
CA GLY A 209 0.79 -25.91 -19.55
C GLY A 209 0.16 -24.78 -18.71
N TRP A 210 -0.50 -23.84 -19.43
CA TRP A 210 -1.08 -22.63 -18.88
C TRP A 210 -2.00 -22.84 -17.67
N GLY A 211 -2.98 -23.72 -17.82
CA GLY A 211 -4.01 -23.92 -16.79
C GLY A 211 -3.45 -24.44 -15.46
N TRP A 212 -2.51 -25.41 -15.53
CA TRP A 212 -1.88 -25.95 -14.33
C TRP A 212 -0.89 -24.99 -13.69
N ALA A 213 -0.13 -24.24 -14.49
CA ALA A 213 0.79 -23.23 -13.99
C ALA A 213 0.08 -22.20 -13.11
N LEU A 214 -1.07 -21.68 -13.57
CA LEU A 214 -1.85 -20.72 -12.80
C LEU A 214 -2.57 -21.32 -11.57
N ARG A 215 -2.98 -22.58 -11.64
CA ARG A 215 -3.55 -23.29 -10.47
C ARG A 215 -2.49 -23.50 -9.39
N ILE A 216 -1.28 -23.91 -9.74
CA ILE A 216 -0.17 -24.06 -8.80
C ILE A 216 0.14 -22.70 -8.14
N LEU A 217 0.23 -21.64 -8.94
CA LEU A 217 0.45 -20.30 -8.42
C LEU A 217 -0.71 -19.85 -7.50
N GLY A 218 -1.95 -20.17 -7.86
CA GLY A 218 -3.13 -19.94 -7.04
C GLY A 218 -3.08 -20.63 -5.68
N PHE A 219 -2.63 -21.88 -5.62
CA PHE A 219 -2.43 -22.62 -4.35
C PHE A 219 -1.30 -22.02 -3.50
N ILE A 220 -0.19 -21.64 -4.14
CA ILE A 220 0.92 -20.96 -3.44
C ILE A 220 0.42 -19.64 -2.84
N PHE A 221 -0.29 -18.83 -3.62
CA PHE A 221 -0.84 -17.58 -3.14
C PHE A 221 -1.87 -17.76 -2.04
N LEU A 222 -2.74 -18.77 -2.15
CA LEU A 222 -3.71 -19.10 -1.11
C LEU A 222 -3.01 -19.43 0.22
N GLY A 223 -1.98 -20.26 0.18
CA GLY A 223 -1.19 -20.61 1.37
C GLY A 223 -0.46 -19.40 1.98
N LEU A 224 0.25 -18.64 1.15
CA LEU A 224 0.99 -17.44 1.59
C LEU A 224 0.06 -16.35 2.13
N LEU A 225 -1.03 -16.05 1.42
CA LEU A 225 -2.01 -15.06 1.86
C LEU A 225 -2.74 -15.49 3.13
N SER A 226 -2.97 -16.78 3.34
CA SER A 226 -3.52 -17.31 4.61
C SER A 226 -2.57 -17.05 5.78
N ILE A 227 -1.27 -17.27 5.59
CA ILE A 227 -0.25 -16.93 6.59
C ILE A 227 -0.25 -15.42 6.85
N GLY A 228 -0.29 -14.59 5.80
CA GLY A 228 -0.38 -13.14 5.91
C GLY A 228 -1.59 -12.68 6.70
N ASN A 229 -2.77 -13.27 6.46
CA ASN A 229 -4.01 -12.98 7.20
C ASN A 229 -3.92 -13.30 8.69
N ILE A 230 -3.25 -14.40 9.06
CA ILE A 230 -3.04 -14.80 10.47
C ILE A 230 -2.11 -13.80 11.17
N CYS A 231 -1.06 -13.36 10.48
CA CYS A 231 -0.04 -12.46 11.02
C CYS A 231 -0.55 -11.02 11.15
N ILE A 232 -1.40 -10.56 10.22
CA ILE A 232 -1.89 -9.18 10.19
C ILE A 232 -3.02 -9.00 11.21
N LYS A 233 -2.70 -8.32 12.32
CA LYS A 233 -3.66 -7.91 13.35
C LYS A 233 -3.61 -6.40 13.52
N THR A 234 -4.77 -5.73 13.46
CA THR A 234 -4.89 -4.33 13.89
C THR A 234 -4.94 -4.23 15.40
N ARG A 235 -4.31 -3.18 15.92
CA ARG A 235 -4.37 -2.83 17.35
C ARG A 235 -5.24 -1.61 17.63
N LEU A 236 -5.25 -0.65 16.69
CA LEU A 236 -6.06 0.55 16.87
C LEU A 236 -7.55 0.20 16.79
N PRO A 237 -8.37 0.71 17.74
CA PRO A 237 -9.81 0.55 17.64
C PRO A 237 -10.29 1.19 16.33
N ILE A 238 -11.26 0.53 15.71
CA ILE A 238 -11.90 1.02 14.48
C ILE A 238 -12.43 2.41 14.79
N LYS A 239 -11.76 3.44 14.30
CA LYS A 239 -12.20 4.82 14.45
C LYS A 239 -13.42 4.95 13.53
N GLN A 240 -14.61 4.93 14.11
CA GLN A 240 -15.84 5.23 13.38
C GLN A 240 -15.79 6.70 12.92
N ARG A 241 -15.00 6.97 11.90
CA ARG A 241 -15.15 8.21 11.15
C ARG A 241 -16.51 8.11 10.47
N LYS A 242 -17.41 9.05 10.81
CA LYS A 242 -18.71 9.24 10.16
C LYS A 242 -18.53 9.70 8.69
N GLY A 243 -17.76 8.97 7.90
CA GLY A 243 -17.58 9.15 6.48
C GLY A 243 -17.98 7.85 5.82
N GLY A 244 -19.25 7.72 5.45
CA GLY A 244 -19.74 6.61 4.65
C GLY A 244 -19.02 6.57 3.30
N PHE A 245 -19.19 5.49 2.59
CA PHE A 245 -18.84 5.29 1.18
C PHE A 245 -19.15 6.59 0.41
N THR A 246 -18.17 7.46 0.31
CA THR A 246 -18.41 8.80 -0.21
C THR A 246 -18.08 8.73 -1.71
N LEU A 247 -19.09 8.47 -2.52
CA LEU A 247 -19.11 8.89 -3.93
C LEU A 247 -18.66 10.36 -4.11
N HIS A 248 -18.63 11.11 -3.02
CA HIS A 248 -18.09 12.47 -2.96
C HIS A 248 -16.60 12.55 -3.33
N SER A 249 -15.80 11.48 -3.12
CA SER A 249 -14.42 11.45 -3.58
C SER A 249 -14.30 11.47 -5.11
N PHE A 250 -15.29 10.95 -5.84
CA PHE A 250 -15.37 11.10 -7.28
C PHE A 250 -15.79 12.50 -7.72
N LYS A 251 -16.36 13.31 -6.82
CA LYS A 251 -16.74 14.70 -7.09
C LYS A 251 -15.58 15.67 -6.87
N ASP A 252 -14.49 15.19 -6.25
CA ASP A 252 -13.29 15.99 -6.05
C ASP A 252 -12.49 16.03 -7.36
N SER A 253 -12.47 17.17 -8.00
CA SER A 253 -11.78 17.41 -9.27
C SER A 253 -10.32 16.94 -9.25
N ARG A 254 -9.64 17.05 -8.12
CA ARG A 254 -8.25 16.60 -7.94
C ARG A 254 -8.10 15.07 -8.09
N PHE A 255 -9.07 14.31 -7.58
CA PHE A 255 -9.09 12.86 -7.69
C PHE A 255 -9.30 12.40 -9.13
N VAL A 256 -10.24 13.04 -9.84
CA VAL A 256 -10.52 12.76 -11.26
C VAL A 256 -9.29 13.06 -12.11
N TRP A 257 -8.63 14.21 -11.90
CA TRP A 257 -7.40 14.56 -12.61
C TRP A 257 -6.25 13.61 -12.32
N PHE A 258 -6.06 13.19 -11.05
CA PHE A 258 -5.04 12.21 -10.70
C PHE A 258 -5.28 10.85 -11.37
N THR A 259 -6.52 10.40 -11.37
CA THR A 259 -6.93 9.13 -12.00
C THR A 259 -6.78 9.20 -13.52
N ALA A 260 -7.15 10.32 -14.14
CA ALA A 260 -6.98 10.57 -15.57
C ALA A 260 -5.48 10.62 -15.97
N ALA A 261 -4.64 11.28 -15.18
CA ALA A 261 -3.20 11.33 -15.39
C ALA A 261 -2.54 9.96 -15.32
N GLN A 262 -2.94 9.11 -14.37
CA GLN A 262 -2.47 7.73 -14.26
C GLN A 262 -2.91 6.88 -15.46
N PHE A 263 -4.13 7.07 -15.93
CA PHE A 263 -4.63 6.39 -17.13
C PHE A 263 -3.84 6.79 -18.38
N CYS A 264 -3.61 8.08 -18.59
CA CYS A 264 -2.79 8.57 -19.70
C CYS A 264 -1.35 8.03 -19.66
N ARG A 265 -0.76 7.95 -18.45
CA ARG A 265 0.60 7.41 -18.28
C ARG A 265 0.69 5.93 -18.66
N ILE A 266 -0.32 5.14 -18.31
CA ILE A 266 -0.39 3.70 -18.60
C ILE A 266 -0.61 3.47 -20.09
N THR A 267 -1.46 4.26 -20.74
CA THR A 267 -1.74 4.13 -22.19
C THR A 267 -0.59 4.63 -23.06
N SER A 268 0.24 5.57 -22.56
CA SER A 268 1.41 6.08 -23.31
C SER A 268 2.62 5.13 -23.27
N PHE A 269 2.67 4.17 -22.36
CA PHE A 269 3.79 3.25 -22.20
C PHE A 269 3.99 2.24 -23.36
N PRO A 270 2.96 1.72 -24.05
CA PRO A 270 3.15 0.84 -25.21
C PRO A 270 3.62 1.56 -26.47
N SER A 271 3.38 2.87 -26.60
CA SER A 271 3.65 3.62 -27.84
C SER A 271 5.14 3.89 -28.13
N THR A 272 6.01 3.84 -27.09
CA THR A 272 7.43 4.19 -27.27
C THR A 272 8.30 3.04 -27.80
N ARG A 273 7.79 1.80 -27.85
CA ARG A 273 8.55 0.66 -28.40
C ARG A 273 8.53 0.57 -29.93
N HIS A 274 7.63 1.25 -30.61
CA HIS A 274 7.54 1.22 -32.08
C HIS A 274 8.33 2.34 -32.80
N LEU A 275 9.01 3.21 -32.08
CA LEU A 275 9.79 4.29 -32.66
C LEU A 275 11.31 4.00 -32.78
N ASN A 276 11.77 2.84 -32.32
CA ASN A 276 13.19 2.43 -32.35
C ASN A 276 13.43 1.08 -33.06
N SER A 277 12.57 0.68 -33.99
CA SER A 277 12.80 -0.46 -34.88
C SER A 277 12.86 -0.02 -36.35
#